data_f8ae058da600c0ed56914eb2fefc392a
#
_entry.id   f8ae058da600c0ed56914eb2fefc392a
#
_cell.length_a   1.000
_cell.length_b   1.000
_cell.length_c   1.000
_cell.angle_alpha   90.00
_cell.angle_beta   90.00
_cell.angle_gamma   90.00
#
_symmetry.space_group_name_H-M   'P 1'
#
loop_
_entity.id
_entity.type
_entity.pdbx_description
1 polymer ?
#
loop_
_entity_poly.entity_id
_entity_poly.type
_entity_poly.pdbx_seq_one_letter_code
_entity_poly.pdbx_strand_id
1 'polypeptide(L)'
;MNALKGDLLPVSVFAGREDGTVPLGTSAFEKRGVAIDVPAWDAAKCIQCNQCSYVCPHAAIRPFLLTEEEAANAPASYAVLDANGAGEIKQYKFRVQVDPLDCQGCGVCVTACPAKEKALVMQPLETQLHEQDNWDFSLTLSDKKNPMSKFTVKGSQFEQPLLEFSGACAGCGETAYAKLMTQLYGDRMYLANATGCTQAWGAAAPCVPYTTNKEGWGPAWSNSLFENNAQFSVGMVLAVEQQRDRVTMKVKDLLALTAGTDFAAAAETRLENWDNGDRSKADSRAVIAALKELQVDGAAAELKDFILENSEHLTKKSMWMYGGDGWAYDIGYGGLDHVLASGRDVNVLVVDTEVYSNTGGQSSKATPIGAVAQFAAGGKPTVKKDLGMLAMSYGYIYVAQVALGADPNQLIKALKEAEAYKGPSLIIAYAPCINHGISKGMANAQLEAKLAVQAGYWHLYRFNPDLKKEGKNPFILDSKEPTLDFNEFLMGEVRYASLVRTFPETAEVLLKEAAENAKDKYASYKKLAEA
;
A
#
# COMPACT_ATOMS: atom_id res chain seq x y z
N MET A 1 7.53 26.54 2.27
CA MET A 1 7.79 25.52 3.31
C MET A 1 9.24 25.50 3.72
N ASN A 2 10.14 25.02 2.89
CA ASN A 2 11.58 24.87 3.26
C ASN A 2 12.25 26.15 3.72
N ALA A 3 11.79 27.32 3.26
CA ALA A 3 12.25 28.61 3.73
C ALA A 3 11.73 29.03 5.11
N LEU A 4 10.81 28.25 5.72
CA LEU A 4 10.14 28.55 6.99
C LEU A 4 9.51 29.97 7.05
N LYS A 5 8.97 30.43 5.91
CA LYS A 5 8.39 31.78 5.75
C LYS A 5 6.88 31.75 5.51
N GLY A 6 6.19 30.71 5.99
CA GLY A 6 4.75 30.58 5.82
C GLY A 6 3.94 31.75 6.37
N ASP A 7 4.35 32.32 7.48
CA ASP A 7 3.71 33.49 8.12
C ASP A 7 3.74 34.76 7.26
N LEU A 8 4.60 34.79 6.24
CA LEU A 8 4.69 35.92 5.31
C LEU A 8 3.72 35.78 4.12
N LEU A 9 3.03 34.64 3.99
CA LEU A 9 2.10 34.39 2.92
C LEU A 9 0.75 35.08 3.21
N PRO A 10 0.20 35.84 2.27
CA PRO A 10 -1.14 36.41 2.45
C PRO A 10 -2.21 35.31 2.39
N VAL A 11 -3.34 35.53 3.05
CA VAL A 11 -4.49 34.60 3.06
C VAL A 11 -4.97 34.26 1.63
N SER A 12 -4.82 35.19 0.70
CA SER A 12 -5.17 34.99 -0.72
C SER A 12 -4.43 33.84 -1.42
N VAL A 13 -3.32 33.34 -0.86
CA VAL A 13 -2.65 32.14 -1.36
C VAL A 13 -3.54 30.89 -1.24
N PHE A 14 -4.50 30.91 -0.34
CA PHE A 14 -5.48 29.84 -0.11
C PHE A 14 -6.78 30.01 -0.90
N ALA A 15 -6.89 31.03 -1.74
CA ALA A 15 -8.04 31.19 -2.63
C ALA A 15 -8.18 29.95 -3.57
N GLY A 16 -9.41 29.44 -3.69
CA GLY A 16 -9.72 28.21 -4.40
C GLY A 16 -9.47 26.92 -3.58
N ARG A 17 -9.27 27.07 -2.25
CA ARG A 17 -9.10 25.95 -1.30
C ARG A 17 -9.93 26.16 -0.04
N GLU A 18 -11.04 26.83 -0.20
CA GLU A 18 -11.97 27.17 0.88
C GLU A 18 -12.66 25.92 1.43
N ASP A 19 -12.66 24.83 0.66
CA ASP A 19 -13.14 23.50 1.03
C ASP A 19 -12.15 22.70 1.91
N GLY A 20 -10.96 23.26 2.20
CA GLY A 20 -9.91 22.62 2.99
C GLY A 20 -9.03 21.63 2.21
N THR A 21 -9.12 21.58 0.88
CA THR A 21 -8.24 20.73 0.07
C THR A 21 -6.79 21.22 0.10
N VAL A 22 -5.84 20.28 0.04
CA VAL A 22 -4.40 20.54 0.00
C VAL A 22 -3.82 19.91 -1.27
N PRO A 23 -2.86 20.58 -1.96
CA PRO A 23 -2.21 20.00 -3.14
C PRO A 23 -1.55 18.66 -2.84
N LEU A 24 -1.74 17.69 -3.74
CA LEU A 24 -1.04 16.41 -3.68
C LEU A 24 0.43 16.56 -4.12
N GLY A 25 1.29 15.62 -3.70
CA GLY A 25 2.69 15.50 -4.14
C GLY A 25 3.63 16.58 -3.61
N THR A 26 3.22 17.35 -2.61
CA THR A 26 4.07 18.45 -2.07
C THR A 26 5.32 17.95 -1.35
N SER A 27 5.36 16.70 -0.88
CA SER A 27 6.57 16.10 -0.28
C SER A 27 7.77 16.05 -1.24
N ALA A 28 7.53 15.96 -2.56
CA ALA A 28 8.60 15.93 -3.58
C ALA A 28 9.45 17.21 -3.61
N PHE A 29 8.95 18.32 -3.04
CA PHE A 29 9.65 19.60 -2.98
C PHE A 29 10.46 19.80 -1.70
N GLU A 30 10.42 18.87 -0.75
CA GLU A 30 11.13 19.05 0.53
C GLU A 30 12.65 18.91 0.39
N LYS A 31 13.13 17.88 -0.28
CA LYS A 31 14.57 17.65 -0.56
C LYS A 31 15.45 17.89 0.66
N ARG A 32 15.12 17.23 1.77
CA ARG A 32 15.75 17.51 3.08
C ARG A 32 17.20 17.07 3.20
N GLY A 33 17.62 16.04 2.44
CA GLY A 33 18.95 15.46 2.52
C GLY A 33 19.32 14.98 3.93
N VAL A 34 18.39 14.30 4.63
CA VAL A 34 18.57 13.91 6.05
C VAL A 34 19.43 12.66 6.23
N ALA A 35 19.65 11.88 5.17
CA ALA A 35 20.45 10.68 5.22
C ALA A 35 21.95 11.02 5.38
N ILE A 36 22.66 10.29 6.25
CA ILE A 36 24.12 10.34 6.32
C ILE A 36 24.69 9.57 5.14
N ASP A 37 24.18 8.36 4.92
CA ASP A 37 24.53 7.50 3.80
C ASP A 37 23.30 7.18 2.96
N VAL A 38 23.49 7.08 1.65
CA VAL A 38 22.46 6.67 0.68
C VAL A 38 22.93 5.48 -0.15
N PRO A 39 22.03 4.64 -0.71
CA PRO A 39 22.44 3.49 -1.51
C PRO A 39 22.98 3.95 -2.87
N ALA A 40 24.24 3.62 -3.15
CA ALA A 40 24.85 3.70 -4.47
C ALA A 40 24.56 2.42 -5.25
N TRP A 41 24.14 2.54 -6.52
CA TRP A 41 23.80 1.42 -7.38
C TRP A 41 24.96 0.98 -8.28
N ASP A 42 25.31 -0.30 -8.23
CA ASP A 42 26.27 -0.95 -9.10
C ASP A 42 25.53 -1.71 -10.22
N ALA A 43 25.54 -1.15 -11.42
CA ALA A 43 24.88 -1.72 -12.58
C ALA A 43 25.38 -3.14 -12.91
N ALA A 44 26.70 -3.39 -12.78
CA ALA A 44 27.31 -4.67 -13.15
C ALA A 44 26.84 -5.85 -12.28
N LYS A 45 26.41 -5.56 -11.04
CA LYS A 45 25.93 -6.57 -10.08
C LYS A 45 24.41 -6.70 -10.07
N CYS A 46 23.70 -5.80 -10.76
CA CYS A 46 22.25 -5.73 -10.68
C CYS A 46 21.58 -6.82 -11.52
N ILE A 47 20.76 -7.66 -10.86
CA ILE A 47 19.96 -8.71 -11.54
C ILE A 47 18.57 -8.22 -11.98
N GLN A 48 18.27 -6.94 -11.82
CA GLN A 48 17.03 -6.29 -12.25
C GLN A 48 15.74 -6.90 -11.66
N CYS A 49 15.78 -7.34 -10.41
CA CYS A 49 14.63 -7.96 -9.73
C CYS A 49 13.64 -6.96 -9.13
N ASN A 50 13.99 -5.69 -9.02
CA ASN A 50 13.23 -4.58 -8.43
C ASN A 50 12.89 -4.75 -6.92
N GLN A 51 13.49 -5.71 -6.21
CA GLN A 51 13.25 -5.90 -4.78
C GLN A 51 13.59 -4.65 -3.95
N CYS A 52 14.64 -3.93 -4.32
CA CYS A 52 15.05 -2.70 -3.63
C CYS A 52 13.97 -1.62 -3.68
N SER A 53 13.32 -1.44 -4.83
CA SER A 53 12.18 -0.54 -5.00
C SER A 53 10.95 -1.06 -4.25
N TYR A 54 10.68 -2.36 -4.34
CA TYR A 54 9.52 -3.00 -3.71
C TYR A 54 9.48 -2.76 -2.20
N VAL A 55 10.62 -2.93 -1.52
CA VAL A 55 10.71 -2.78 -0.05
C VAL A 55 10.95 -1.34 0.41
N CYS A 56 11.22 -0.40 -0.50
CA CYS A 56 11.52 0.98 -0.11
C CYS A 56 10.29 1.65 0.51
N PRO A 57 10.36 2.08 1.80
CA PRO A 57 9.23 2.70 2.47
C PRO A 57 8.94 4.14 2.00
N HIS A 58 9.88 4.78 1.30
CA HIS A 58 9.78 6.20 0.92
C HIS A 58 9.69 6.42 -0.61
N ALA A 59 9.68 5.35 -1.41
CA ALA A 59 9.71 5.41 -2.87
C ALA A 59 10.91 6.22 -3.45
N ALA A 60 12.00 6.33 -2.70
CA ALA A 60 13.20 7.06 -3.08
C ALA A 60 14.19 6.25 -3.94
N ILE A 61 13.89 4.99 -4.23
CA ILE A 61 14.64 4.13 -5.18
C ILE A 61 13.65 3.47 -6.12
N ARG A 62 13.84 3.67 -7.42
CA ARG A 62 12.90 3.23 -8.46
C ARG A 62 13.62 2.66 -9.67
N PRO A 63 13.04 1.62 -10.34
CA PRO A 63 13.47 1.21 -11.65
C PRO A 63 12.87 2.13 -12.72
N PHE A 64 13.67 2.45 -13.73
CA PHE A 64 13.24 3.19 -14.89
C PHE A 64 13.53 2.39 -16.16
N LEU A 65 12.62 2.51 -17.15
CA LEU A 65 12.79 1.98 -18.48
C LEU A 65 12.99 3.16 -19.44
N LEU A 66 13.99 3.05 -20.32
CA LEU A 66 14.32 4.09 -21.30
C LEU A 66 14.24 3.50 -22.70
N THR A 67 13.86 4.31 -23.68
CA THR A 67 14.09 4.01 -25.09
C THR A 67 15.57 4.18 -25.40
N GLU A 68 16.05 3.69 -26.55
CA GLU A 68 17.43 3.93 -27.02
C GLU A 68 17.73 5.43 -27.16
N GLU A 69 16.75 6.22 -27.66
CA GLU A 69 16.87 7.67 -27.81
C GLU A 69 17.00 8.38 -26.46
N GLU A 70 16.15 8.02 -25.48
CA GLU A 70 16.22 8.57 -24.13
C GLU A 70 17.55 8.23 -23.44
N ALA A 71 18.05 7.01 -23.65
CA ALA A 71 19.34 6.58 -23.12
C ALA A 71 20.52 7.32 -23.76
N ALA A 72 20.43 7.65 -25.06
CA ALA A 72 21.44 8.42 -25.75
C ALA A 72 21.50 9.89 -25.29
N ASN A 73 20.38 10.43 -24.81
CA ASN A 73 20.27 11.80 -24.30
C ASN A 73 20.50 11.91 -22.79
N ALA A 74 20.80 10.80 -22.11
CA ALA A 74 20.99 10.78 -20.66
C ALA A 74 22.31 11.48 -20.25
N PRO A 75 22.41 12.01 -19.02
CA PRO A 75 23.66 12.51 -18.45
C PRO A 75 24.78 11.49 -18.53
N ALA A 76 26.03 11.93 -18.69
CA ALA A 76 27.19 11.03 -18.79
C ALA A 76 27.37 10.08 -17.60
N SER A 77 26.89 10.47 -16.40
CA SER A 77 26.87 9.64 -15.19
C SER A 77 25.72 8.63 -15.13
N TYR A 78 24.77 8.70 -16.08
CA TYR A 78 23.56 7.90 -16.08
C TYR A 78 23.80 6.50 -16.68
N ALA A 79 24.38 5.58 -15.90
CA ALA A 79 24.60 4.21 -16.36
C ALA A 79 23.27 3.48 -16.63
N VAL A 80 23.20 2.74 -17.73
CA VAL A 80 22.05 1.91 -18.12
C VAL A 80 22.47 0.51 -18.47
N LEU A 81 21.55 -0.44 -18.36
CA LEU A 81 21.68 -1.83 -18.79
C LEU A 81 20.62 -2.14 -19.86
N ASP A 82 20.82 -3.19 -20.64
CA ASP A 82 19.71 -3.76 -21.40
C ASP A 82 18.68 -4.34 -20.44
N ALA A 83 17.39 -4.04 -20.67
CA ALA A 83 16.35 -4.53 -19.78
C ALA A 83 16.19 -6.05 -19.91
N ASN A 84 16.23 -6.75 -18.77
CA ASN A 84 16.16 -8.21 -18.70
C ASN A 84 14.71 -8.68 -18.48
N GLY A 85 14.24 -9.61 -19.30
CA GLY A 85 12.92 -10.23 -19.23
C GLY A 85 12.50 -10.86 -20.55
N ALA A 86 11.23 -11.27 -20.63
CA ALA A 86 10.64 -11.81 -21.85
C ALA A 86 9.67 -10.79 -22.49
N GLY A 87 9.53 -10.83 -23.81
CA GLY A 87 8.62 -9.98 -24.55
C GLY A 87 9.08 -8.53 -24.71
N GLU A 88 8.12 -7.61 -24.62
CA GLU A 88 8.30 -6.17 -24.92
C GLU A 88 9.36 -5.46 -24.08
N ILE A 89 9.68 -5.96 -22.88
CA ILE A 89 10.67 -5.32 -22.01
C ILE A 89 12.07 -5.26 -22.65
N LYS A 90 12.39 -6.19 -23.56
CA LYS A 90 13.70 -6.27 -24.22
C LYS A 90 14.03 -5.08 -25.13
N GLN A 91 13.03 -4.29 -25.49
CA GLN A 91 13.22 -3.10 -26.33
C GLN A 91 13.70 -1.88 -25.54
N TYR A 92 13.81 -2.00 -24.22
CA TYR A 92 14.17 -0.89 -23.34
C TYR A 92 15.56 -1.06 -22.73
N LYS A 93 16.15 0.07 -22.35
CA LYS A 93 17.23 0.13 -21.37
C LYS A 93 16.64 0.20 -19.97
N PHE A 94 17.41 -0.19 -18.98
CA PHE A 94 17.01 -0.29 -17.57
C PHE A 94 18.00 0.42 -16.66
N ARG A 95 17.49 1.14 -15.67
CA ARG A 95 18.26 1.71 -14.56
C ARG A 95 17.49 1.58 -13.26
N VAL A 96 18.21 1.39 -12.15
CA VAL A 96 17.71 1.69 -10.81
C VAL A 96 18.24 3.04 -10.40
N GLN A 97 17.37 3.99 -10.10
CA GLN A 97 17.73 5.36 -9.71
C GLN A 97 17.32 5.62 -8.27
N VAL A 98 18.20 6.26 -7.53
CA VAL A 98 17.98 6.75 -6.16
C VAL A 98 17.79 8.26 -6.21
N ASP A 99 16.83 8.76 -5.42
CA ASP A 99 16.73 10.16 -5.06
C ASP A 99 17.54 10.40 -3.78
N PRO A 100 18.75 10.98 -3.85
CA PRO A 100 19.60 11.07 -2.68
C PRO A 100 19.08 12.05 -1.62
N LEU A 101 18.34 13.10 -2.03
CA LEU A 101 17.85 14.13 -1.11
C LEU A 101 16.55 13.74 -0.41
N ASP A 102 15.77 12.81 -0.98
CA ASP A 102 14.55 12.27 -0.37
C ASP A 102 14.75 10.88 0.27
N CYS A 103 15.92 10.28 0.09
CA CYS A 103 16.29 9.03 0.76
C CYS A 103 16.47 9.25 2.27
N GLN A 104 15.90 8.36 3.10
CA GLN A 104 16.02 8.41 4.56
C GLN A 104 17.24 7.62 5.09
N GLY A 105 18.09 7.06 4.23
CA GLY A 105 19.30 6.33 4.63
C GLY A 105 19.05 5.03 5.41
N CYS A 106 17.85 4.47 5.39
CA CYS A 106 17.47 3.33 6.24
C CYS A 106 18.17 2.00 5.91
N GLY A 107 18.70 1.82 4.70
CA GLY A 107 19.42 0.61 4.29
C GLY A 107 18.55 -0.62 3.98
N VAL A 108 17.21 -0.56 4.08
CA VAL A 108 16.32 -1.70 3.81
C VAL A 108 16.51 -2.27 2.40
N CYS A 109 16.71 -1.43 1.40
CA CYS A 109 16.95 -1.84 0.01
C CYS A 109 18.27 -2.63 -0.16
N VAL A 110 19.30 -2.27 0.60
CA VAL A 110 20.59 -2.99 0.62
C VAL A 110 20.43 -4.36 1.26
N THR A 111 19.75 -4.43 2.42
CA THR A 111 19.49 -5.71 3.10
C THR A 111 18.65 -6.65 2.22
N ALA A 112 17.62 -6.13 1.56
CA ALA A 112 16.72 -6.91 0.70
C ALA A 112 17.30 -7.30 -0.66
N CYS A 113 18.43 -6.71 -1.08
CA CYS A 113 19.03 -7.06 -2.38
C CYS A 113 19.47 -8.53 -2.41
N PRO A 114 18.92 -9.37 -3.32
CA PRO A 114 19.23 -10.81 -3.36
C PRO A 114 20.45 -11.15 -4.22
N ALA A 115 21.07 -10.16 -4.88
CA ALA A 115 22.25 -10.40 -5.72
C ALA A 115 23.39 -11.01 -4.88
N LYS A 116 24.13 -11.97 -5.44
CA LYS A 116 25.22 -12.67 -4.75
C LYS A 116 26.26 -11.67 -4.23
N GLU A 117 26.66 -10.73 -5.09
CA GLU A 117 27.35 -9.52 -4.70
C GLU A 117 26.31 -8.40 -4.70
N LYS A 118 26.12 -7.74 -3.56
CA LYS A 118 25.09 -6.68 -3.43
C LYS A 118 25.26 -5.64 -4.53
N ALA A 119 24.17 -5.38 -5.26
CA ALA A 119 24.14 -4.31 -6.27
C ALA A 119 23.90 -2.92 -5.66
N LEU A 120 23.72 -2.85 -4.35
CA LEU A 120 23.52 -1.61 -3.59
C LEU A 120 24.46 -1.61 -2.39
N VAL A 121 25.18 -0.49 -2.19
CA VAL A 121 26.07 -0.28 -1.07
C VAL A 121 25.81 1.11 -0.52
N MET A 122 25.70 1.24 0.81
CA MET A 122 25.54 2.56 1.43
C MET A 122 26.84 3.37 1.27
N GLN A 123 26.71 4.61 0.83
CA GLN A 123 27.81 5.56 0.60
C GLN A 123 27.42 6.92 1.19
N PRO A 124 28.41 7.71 1.67
CA PRO A 124 28.16 9.05 2.17
C PRO A 124 27.36 9.91 1.18
N LEU A 125 26.33 10.60 1.66
CA LEU A 125 25.42 11.41 0.83
C LEU A 125 26.17 12.38 -0.08
N GLU A 126 27.17 13.07 0.44
CA GLU A 126 27.95 14.06 -0.30
C GLU A 126 28.66 13.48 -1.52
N THR A 127 28.97 12.17 -1.54
CA THR A 127 29.57 11.49 -2.69
C THR A 127 28.53 11.11 -3.75
N GLN A 128 27.24 11.16 -3.41
CA GLN A 128 26.13 10.74 -4.24
C GLN A 128 25.22 11.89 -4.70
N LEU A 129 25.56 13.14 -4.39
CA LEU A 129 24.73 14.31 -4.76
C LEU A 129 24.53 14.46 -6.28
N HIS A 130 25.49 14.00 -7.09
CA HIS A 130 25.36 13.97 -8.57
C HIS A 130 24.20 13.07 -9.05
N GLU A 131 23.73 12.14 -8.24
CA GLU A 131 22.57 11.30 -8.55
C GLU A 131 21.25 12.09 -8.50
N GLN A 132 21.25 13.32 -7.93
CA GLN A 132 20.07 14.17 -8.01
C GLN A 132 19.79 14.62 -9.45
N ASP A 133 20.81 14.98 -10.22
CA ASP A 133 20.66 15.33 -11.64
C ASP A 133 20.14 14.10 -12.44
N ASN A 134 20.62 12.91 -12.10
CA ASN A 134 20.16 11.67 -12.69
C ASN A 134 18.70 11.34 -12.32
N TRP A 135 18.30 11.66 -11.08
CA TRP A 135 16.92 11.52 -10.64
C TRP A 135 16.01 12.49 -11.41
N ASP A 136 16.38 13.76 -11.48
CA ASP A 136 15.61 14.78 -12.17
C ASP A 136 15.45 14.44 -13.66
N PHE A 137 16.51 13.94 -14.31
CA PHE A 137 16.42 13.40 -15.67
C PHE A 137 15.44 12.23 -15.76
N SER A 138 15.46 11.30 -14.80
CA SER A 138 14.54 10.15 -14.80
C SER A 138 13.07 10.56 -14.76
N LEU A 139 12.74 11.69 -14.12
CA LEU A 139 11.38 12.23 -14.09
C LEU A 139 10.92 12.85 -15.42
N THR A 140 11.85 13.16 -16.34
CA THR A 140 11.53 13.68 -17.68
C THR A 140 11.22 12.58 -18.70
N LEU A 141 11.52 11.31 -18.39
CA LEU A 141 11.30 10.20 -19.30
C LEU A 141 9.82 10.10 -19.70
N SER A 142 9.57 9.73 -20.94
CA SER A 142 8.22 9.53 -21.46
C SER A 142 7.49 8.40 -20.72
N ASP A 143 6.17 8.49 -20.65
CA ASP A 143 5.36 7.41 -20.09
C ASP A 143 5.43 6.19 -21.00
N LYS A 144 5.62 5.03 -20.36
CA LYS A 144 5.67 3.74 -21.03
C LYS A 144 4.60 2.83 -20.47
N LYS A 145 3.89 2.15 -21.35
CA LYS A 145 3.04 1.04 -20.90
C LYS A 145 3.93 0.03 -20.18
N ASN A 146 3.51 -0.40 -19.01
CA ASN A 146 4.22 -1.44 -18.28
C ASN A 146 4.35 -2.71 -19.14
N PRO A 147 5.57 -3.15 -19.49
CA PRO A 147 5.77 -4.31 -20.36
C PRO A 147 5.62 -5.65 -19.61
N MET A 148 5.27 -5.58 -18.32
CA MET A 148 5.08 -6.74 -17.45
C MET A 148 3.75 -6.66 -16.70
N SER A 149 3.29 -7.78 -16.17
CA SER A 149 2.13 -7.76 -15.27
C SER A 149 2.44 -6.99 -13.99
N LYS A 150 1.64 -5.97 -13.67
CA LYS A 150 1.72 -5.24 -12.39
C LYS A 150 1.47 -6.13 -11.17
N PHE A 151 0.92 -7.33 -11.35
CA PHE A 151 0.68 -8.32 -10.30
C PHE A 151 1.87 -9.28 -10.11
N THR A 152 3.07 -8.81 -10.35
CA THR A 152 4.34 -9.48 -10.01
C THR A 152 5.23 -8.50 -9.24
N VAL A 153 6.17 -8.99 -8.44
CA VAL A 153 7.08 -8.14 -7.68
C VAL A 153 7.84 -7.19 -8.61
N LYS A 154 8.44 -7.71 -9.68
CA LYS A 154 9.18 -6.90 -10.65
C LYS A 154 8.27 -5.93 -11.41
N GLY A 155 7.14 -6.42 -11.90
CA GLY A 155 6.22 -5.63 -12.72
C GLY A 155 5.51 -4.52 -11.94
N SER A 156 5.14 -4.76 -10.66
CA SER A 156 4.51 -3.74 -9.83
C SER A 156 5.36 -2.48 -9.68
N GLN A 157 6.69 -2.62 -9.75
CA GLN A 157 7.61 -1.51 -9.55
C GLN A 157 7.84 -0.66 -10.82
N PHE A 158 7.36 -1.10 -11.97
CA PHE A 158 7.28 -0.24 -13.17
C PHE A 158 6.03 0.64 -13.19
N GLU A 159 5.08 0.42 -12.28
CA GLU A 159 4.00 1.37 -12.02
C GLU A 159 4.54 2.52 -11.15
N GLN A 160 4.16 3.76 -11.50
CA GLN A 160 4.54 4.92 -10.71
C GLN A 160 3.96 4.80 -9.29
N PRO A 161 4.78 4.92 -8.22
CA PRO A 161 4.24 5.03 -6.88
C PRO A 161 3.51 6.37 -6.73
N LEU A 162 2.26 6.32 -6.25
CA LEU A 162 1.47 7.51 -5.97
C LEU A 162 1.42 7.82 -4.46
N LEU A 163 2.38 7.29 -3.74
CA LEU A 163 2.80 7.65 -2.38
C LEU A 163 4.32 7.69 -2.37
N GLU A 164 4.90 8.86 -2.12
CA GLU A 164 6.34 9.09 -2.19
C GLU A 164 6.83 10.08 -1.14
N PHE A 165 8.05 9.89 -0.67
CA PHE A 165 8.75 10.83 0.22
C PHE A 165 7.96 11.20 1.48
N SER A 166 7.28 10.21 2.08
CA SER A 166 6.51 10.41 3.31
C SER A 166 7.42 10.74 4.49
N GLY A 167 6.87 11.43 5.50
CA GLY A 167 7.55 11.70 6.77
C GLY A 167 7.63 10.48 7.72
N ALA A 168 7.49 9.26 7.22
CA ALA A 168 7.60 8.05 8.03
C ALA A 168 9.02 7.80 8.54
N CYS A 169 9.16 7.01 9.59
CA CYS A 169 10.44 6.59 10.14
C CYS A 169 11.33 5.92 9.08
N ALA A 170 12.65 6.08 9.19
CA ALA A 170 13.60 5.34 8.39
C ALA A 170 13.41 3.82 8.60
N GLY A 171 13.08 3.08 7.53
CA GLY A 171 12.80 1.65 7.60
C GLY A 171 11.39 1.28 8.07
N CYS A 172 10.44 2.21 8.09
CA CYS A 172 9.04 1.96 8.47
C CYS A 172 8.44 0.77 7.73
N GLY A 173 7.80 -0.15 8.47
CA GLY A 173 7.15 -1.33 7.91
C GLY A 173 5.79 -1.06 7.27
N GLU A 174 5.16 0.11 7.52
CA GLU A 174 3.81 0.41 7.04
C GLU A 174 3.78 0.93 5.60
N THR A 175 4.64 1.90 5.29
CA THR A 175 4.53 2.70 4.06
C THR A 175 4.80 1.92 2.78
N ALA A 176 5.58 0.83 2.84
CA ALA A 176 5.79 -0.03 1.67
C ALA A 176 4.50 -0.72 1.21
N TYR A 177 3.58 -1.08 2.13
CA TYR A 177 2.25 -1.60 1.78
C TYR A 177 1.40 -0.53 1.09
N ALA A 178 1.32 0.67 1.68
CA ALA A 178 0.55 1.78 1.11
C ALA A 178 1.09 2.19 -0.28
N LYS A 179 2.42 2.25 -0.44
CA LYS A 179 3.06 2.48 -1.74
C LYS A 179 2.63 1.44 -2.77
N LEU A 180 2.71 0.15 -2.44
CA LEU A 180 2.32 -0.93 -3.35
C LEU A 180 0.84 -0.81 -3.74
N MET A 181 -0.05 -0.52 -2.80
CA MET A 181 -1.47 -0.29 -3.08
C MET A 181 -1.65 0.85 -4.09
N THR A 182 -0.93 1.96 -3.93
CA THR A 182 -1.01 3.08 -4.87
C THR A 182 -0.45 2.73 -6.25
N GLN A 183 0.57 1.88 -6.34
CA GLN A 183 1.09 1.37 -7.61
C GLN A 183 0.07 0.47 -8.34
N LEU A 184 -0.69 -0.31 -7.59
CA LEU A 184 -1.68 -1.23 -8.18
C LEU A 184 -3.00 -0.53 -8.55
N TYR A 185 -3.47 0.43 -7.74
CA TYR A 185 -4.83 0.97 -7.81
C TYR A 185 -4.93 2.48 -7.62
N GLY A 186 -3.83 3.18 -7.34
CA GLY A 186 -3.82 4.56 -6.88
C GLY A 186 -4.47 5.56 -7.83
N ASP A 187 -4.44 5.32 -9.13
CA ASP A 187 -5.03 6.19 -10.16
C ASP A 187 -6.59 6.22 -10.15
N ARG A 188 -7.23 5.39 -9.34
CA ARG A 188 -8.69 5.33 -9.16
C ARG A 188 -9.10 5.07 -7.71
N MET A 189 -8.17 5.27 -6.76
CA MET A 189 -8.36 4.96 -5.35
C MET A 189 -9.04 6.09 -4.59
N TYR A 190 -10.01 5.72 -3.75
CA TYR A 190 -10.52 6.51 -2.64
C TYR A 190 -10.02 5.87 -1.34
N LEU A 191 -9.44 6.68 -0.47
CA LEU A 191 -8.73 6.20 0.71
C LEU A 191 -9.18 6.95 1.96
N ALA A 192 -9.90 6.25 2.84
CA ALA A 192 -10.23 6.73 4.17
C ALA A 192 -9.18 6.24 5.17
N ASN A 193 -8.54 7.16 5.86
CA ASN A 193 -7.44 6.88 6.78
C ASN A 193 -7.85 7.12 8.24
N ALA A 194 -7.53 6.19 9.13
CA ALA A 194 -7.65 6.38 10.56
C ALA A 194 -6.47 7.18 11.10
N THR A 195 -6.74 8.11 12.03
CA THR A 195 -5.69 8.86 12.73
C THR A 195 -4.69 7.90 13.41
N GLY A 196 -3.41 8.19 13.30
CA GLY A 196 -2.29 7.38 13.80
C GLY A 196 -1.03 7.63 12.97
N CYS A 197 -0.07 6.69 12.93
CA CYS A 197 1.12 6.82 12.06
C CYS A 197 0.73 7.00 10.60
N THR A 198 -0.25 6.26 10.12
CA THR A 198 -0.73 6.33 8.73
C THR A 198 -1.24 7.71 8.33
N GLN A 199 -1.85 8.44 9.25
CA GLN A 199 -2.22 9.84 9.05
C GLN A 199 -1.00 10.75 9.16
N ALA A 200 -0.15 10.54 10.18
CA ALA A 200 1.00 11.42 10.43
C ALA A 200 1.98 11.44 9.25
N TRP A 201 2.27 10.29 8.64
CA TRP A 201 3.11 10.25 7.45
C TRP A 201 2.33 10.48 6.14
N GLY A 202 1.00 10.34 6.14
CA GLY A 202 0.14 10.48 4.95
C GLY A 202 -0.27 11.92 4.64
N ALA A 203 -0.32 12.79 5.63
CA ALA A 203 -0.67 14.20 5.46
C ALA A 203 -0.17 15.06 6.62
N ALA A 204 1.13 15.14 6.79
CA ALA A 204 1.74 16.14 7.68
C ALA A 204 1.75 17.49 6.94
N ALA A 205 0.57 18.10 6.81
CA ALA A 205 0.41 19.35 6.04
C ALA A 205 1.46 20.41 6.47
N PRO A 206 2.09 21.04 5.48
CA PRO A 206 1.80 21.10 4.07
C PRO A 206 2.52 20.05 3.21
N CYS A 207 3.12 19.01 3.79
CA CYS A 207 3.82 17.92 3.11
C CYS A 207 2.86 16.76 2.89
N VAL A 208 2.37 16.61 1.67
CA VAL A 208 1.47 15.53 1.27
C VAL A 208 2.22 14.56 0.36
N PRO A 209 2.47 13.32 0.79
CA PRO A 209 3.21 12.33 0.02
C PRO A 209 2.36 11.63 -1.04
N TYR A 210 1.04 11.64 -0.93
CA TYR A 210 0.17 11.18 -2.00
C TYR A 210 0.27 12.11 -3.19
N THR A 211 0.44 11.54 -4.39
CA THR A 211 0.67 12.29 -5.62
C THR A 211 -0.20 11.78 -6.76
N THR A 212 -0.11 12.42 -7.91
CA THR A 212 -0.80 12.02 -9.14
C THR A 212 0.19 11.50 -10.17
N ASN A 213 -0.31 10.68 -11.10
CA ASN A 213 0.43 10.35 -12.30
C ASN A 213 0.45 11.55 -13.28
N LYS A 214 1.16 11.43 -14.39
CA LYS A 214 1.27 12.50 -15.40
C LYS A 214 -0.07 12.88 -16.06
N GLU A 215 -1.09 12.03 -15.94
CA GLU A 215 -2.45 12.33 -16.41
C GLU A 215 -3.29 13.09 -15.35
N GLY A 216 -2.74 13.36 -14.17
CA GLY A 216 -3.44 14.05 -13.08
C GLY A 216 -4.31 13.12 -12.20
N TRP A 217 -4.20 11.79 -12.35
CA TRP A 217 -4.95 10.84 -11.54
C TRP A 217 -4.11 10.34 -10.37
N GLY A 218 -4.73 10.29 -9.19
CA GLY A 218 -4.09 9.82 -7.96
C GLY A 218 -5.11 9.52 -6.86
N PRO A 219 -4.65 9.04 -5.69
CA PRO A 219 -5.54 8.72 -4.59
C PRO A 219 -6.29 9.95 -4.08
N ALA A 220 -7.61 9.84 -3.92
CA ALA A 220 -8.40 10.77 -3.11
C ALA A 220 -8.26 10.33 -1.65
N TRP A 221 -7.35 10.97 -0.93
CA TRP A 221 -7.06 10.65 0.47
C TRP A 221 -7.83 11.56 1.41
N SER A 222 -8.41 10.99 2.45
CA SER A 222 -9.10 11.74 3.49
C SER A 222 -8.87 11.08 4.84
N ASN A 223 -8.70 11.89 5.88
CA ASN A 223 -8.50 11.42 7.25
C ASN A 223 -9.74 11.64 8.09
N SER A 224 -9.99 10.74 9.02
CA SER A 224 -11.00 10.82 10.04
C SER A 224 -10.41 10.45 11.40
N LEU A 225 -11.09 10.77 12.48
CA LEU A 225 -10.72 10.30 13.81
C LEU A 225 -10.66 8.78 13.82
N PHE A 226 -9.73 8.20 14.60
CA PHE A 226 -9.52 6.76 14.51
C PHE A 226 -10.67 5.93 15.12
N GLU A 227 -11.51 6.51 15.95
CA GLU A 227 -12.73 5.88 16.47
C GLU A 227 -13.88 5.81 15.46
N ASN A 228 -13.91 6.67 14.42
CA ASN A 228 -15.02 6.73 13.47
C ASN A 228 -14.63 6.55 12.00
N ASN A 229 -13.39 6.17 11.73
CA ASN A 229 -12.89 6.04 10.36
C ASN A 229 -13.66 5.02 9.52
N ALA A 230 -14.10 3.91 10.12
CA ALA A 230 -14.87 2.91 9.41
C ALA A 230 -16.21 3.47 8.93
N GLN A 231 -16.93 4.21 9.77
CA GLN A 231 -18.19 4.85 9.43
C GLN A 231 -18.02 5.93 8.36
N PHE A 232 -16.96 6.73 8.48
CA PHE A 232 -16.60 7.73 7.47
C PHE A 232 -16.34 7.07 6.10
N SER A 233 -15.60 5.98 6.09
CA SER A 233 -15.30 5.24 4.87
C SER A 233 -16.55 4.68 4.19
N VAL A 234 -17.47 4.08 4.96
CA VAL A 234 -18.71 3.56 4.37
C VAL A 234 -19.59 4.68 3.82
N GLY A 235 -19.54 5.88 4.43
CA GLY A 235 -20.19 7.07 3.88
C GLY A 235 -19.62 7.44 2.50
N MET A 236 -18.30 7.39 2.33
CA MET A 236 -17.66 7.60 1.01
C MET A 236 -18.07 6.54 0.00
N VAL A 237 -18.13 5.25 0.40
CA VAL A 237 -18.59 4.16 -0.47
C VAL A 237 -20.00 4.42 -0.96
N LEU A 238 -20.93 4.74 -0.05
CA LEU A 238 -22.33 5.03 -0.37
C LEU A 238 -22.48 6.21 -1.34
N ALA A 239 -21.71 7.29 -1.11
CA ALA A 239 -21.72 8.45 -2.00
C ALA A 239 -21.24 8.10 -3.40
N VAL A 240 -20.15 7.33 -3.52
CA VAL A 240 -19.62 6.89 -4.81
C VAL A 240 -20.60 5.94 -5.53
N GLU A 241 -21.20 4.98 -4.82
CA GLU A 241 -22.21 4.06 -5.38
C GLU A 241 -23.40 4.87 -5.94
N GLN A 242 -23.97 5.81 -5.17
CA GLN A 242 -25.08 6.64 -5.62
C GLN A 242 -24.76 7.47 -6.86
N GLN A 243 -23.57 8.09 -6.91
CA GLN A 243 -23.17 8.87 -8.08
C GLN A 243 -22.98 7.96 -9.30
N ARG A 244 -22.40 6.80 -9.13
CA ARG A 244 -22.25 5.81 -10.21
C ARG A 244 -23.60 5.32 -10.71
N ASP A 245 -24.56 5.08 -9.82
CA ASP A 245 -25.91 4.67 -10.20
C ASP A 245 -26.64 5.77 -10.99
N ARG A 246 -26.51 7.03 -10.57
CA ARG A 246 -27.06 8.17 -11.31
C ARG A 246 -26.48 8.28 -12.72
N VAL A 247 -25.15 8.17 -12.85
CA VAL A 247 -24.50 8.21 -14.17
C VAL A 247 -24.93 7.01 -15.01
N THR A 248 -25.04 5.81 -14.43
CA THR A 248 -25.53 4.61 -15.11
C THR A 248 -26.94 4.80 -15.69
N MET A 249 -27.86 5.37 -14.93
CA MET A 249 -29.22 5.69 -15.42
C MET A 249 -29.15 6.65 -16.61
N LYS A 250 -28.39 7.73 -16.50
CA LYS A 250 -28.26 8.73 -17.57
C LYS A 250 -27.61 8.18 -18.83
N VAL A 251 -26.61 7.30 -18.68
CA VAL A 251 -26.00 6.58 -19.80
C VAL A 251 -27.04 5.68 -20.50
N LYS A 252 -27.87 4.95 -19.76
CA LYS A 252 -28.94 4.10 -20.31
C LYS A 252 -30.03 4.92 -21.00
N ASP A 253 -30.41 6.06 -20.40
CA ASP A 253 -31.40 6.97 -21.00
C ASP A 253 -30.90 7.52 -22.35
N LEU A 254 -29.62 7.98 -22.41
CA LEU A 254 -29.01 8.48 -23.63
C LEU A 254 -28.83 7.37 -24.68
N LEU A 255 -28.42 6.18 -24.24
CA LEU A 255 -28.27 4.99 -25.11
C LEU A 255 -29.57 4.64 -25.85
N ALA A 256 -30.72 4.76 -25.17
CA ALA A 256 -32.02 4.52 -25.78
C ALA A 256 -32.38 5.55 -26.89
N LEU A 257 -31.78 6.75 -26.86
CA LEU A 257 -32.02 7.82 -27.84
C LEU A 257 -30.98 7.85 -28.98
N THR A 258 -29.87 7.12 -28.85
CA THR A 258 -28.69 7.24 -29.72
C THR A 258 -28.23 5.89 -30.30
N ALA A 259 -29.17 4.97 -30.51
CA ALA A 259 -28.86 3.65 -31.08
C ALA A 259 -28.09 3.74 -32.42
N GLY A 260 -27.06 2.91 -32.59
CA GLY A 260 -26.25 2.84 -33.81
C GLY A 260 -25.15 3.89 -33.90
N THR A 261 -24.92 4.68 -32.84
CA THR A 261 -23.80 5.64 -32.76
C THR A 261 -22.55 5.00 -32.12
N ASP A 262 -21.38 5.63 -32.31
CA ASP A 262 -20.14 5.23 -31.64
C ASP A 262 -20.27 5.32 -30.11
N PHE A 263 -21.03 6.31 -29.61
CA PHE A 263 -21.36 6.38 -28.19
C PHE A 263 -22.11 5.15 -27.71
N ALA A 264 -23.11 4.68 -28.46
CA ALA A 264 -23.90 3.51 -28.08
C ALA A 264 -23.00 2.27 -27.92
N ALA A 265 -22.11 2.01 -28.89
CA ALA A 265 -21.18 0.89 -28.85
C ALA A 265 -20.20 0.98 -27.66
N ALA A 266 -19.67 2.17 -27.39
CA ALA A 266 -18.77 2.41 -26.25
C ALA A 266 -19.49 2.26 -24.90
N ALA A 267 -20.72 2.79 -24.79
CA ALA A 267 -21.54 2.72 -23.59
C ALA A 267 -21.96 1.29 -23.25
N GLU A 268 -22.39 0.50 -24.24
CA GLU A 268 -22.70 -0.92 -24.06
C GLU A 268 -21.48 -1.68 -23.51
N THR A 269 -20.31 -1.52 -24.15
CA THR A 269 -19.07 -2.14 -23.69
C THR A 269 -18.73 -1.74 -22.26
N ARG A 270 -18.90 -0.45 -21.90
CA ARG A 270 -18.64 0.03 -20.54
C ARG A 270 -19.62 -0.53 -19.52
N LEU A 271 -20.90 -0.63 -19.87
CA LEU A 271 -21.93 -1.19 -18.99
C LEU A 271 -21.74 -2.70 -18.74
N GLU A 272 -21.35 -3.47 -19.77
CA GLU A 272 -21.00 -4.89 -19.60
C GLU A 272 -19.81 -5.08 -18.64
N ASN A 273 -18.85 -4.17 -18.66
CA ASN A 273 -17.67 -4.21 -17.82
C ASN A 273 -17.74 -3.26 -16.60
N TRP A 274 -18.94 -2.89 -16.14
CA TRP A 274 -19.16 -1.85 -15.14
C TRP A 274 -18.34 -2.03 -13.86
N ASP A 275 -18.21 -3.27 -13.39
CA ASP A 275 -17.49 -3.63 -12.17
C ASP A 275 -16.07 -4.15 -12.43
N ASN A 276 -15.60 -4.14 -13.67
CA ASN A 276 -14.23 -4.55 -13.99
C ASN A 276 -13.27 -3.39 -13.81
N GLY A 277 -12.52 -3.37 -12.70
CA GLY A 277 -11.58 -2.30 -12.36
C GLY A 277 -10.44 -2.13 -13.38
N ASP A 278 -9.90 -3.20 -13.95
CA ASP A 278 -8.75 -3.14 -14.86
C ASP A 278 -9.12 -2.56 -16.23
N ARG A 279 -10.36 -2.80 -16.72
CA ARG A 279 -10.86 -2.24 -17.98
C ARG A 279 -11.51 -0.88 -17.82
N SER A 280 -11.97 -0.58 -16.63
CA SER A 280 -12.84 0.55 -16.30
C SER A 280 -12.34 1.88 -16.88
N LYS A 281 -11.03 2.16 -16.76
CA LYS A 281 -10.42 3.41 -17.21
C LYS A 281 -10.43 3.53 -18.74
N ALA A 282 -10.06 2.47 -19.44
CA ALA A 282 -10.03 2.45 -20.90
C ALA A 282 -11.45 2.56 -21.49
N ASP A 283 -12.38 1.77 -20.96
CA ASP A 283 -13.78 1.77 -21.41
C ASP A 283 -14.45 3.13 -21.11
N SER A 284 -14.16 3.75 -19.96
CA SER A 284 -14.67 5.10 -19.65
C SER A 284 -14.13 6.18 -20.58
N ARG A 285 -12.85 6.10 -20.94
CA ARG A 285 -12.25 7.02 -21.93
C ARG A 285 -12.89 6.90 -23.31
N ALA A 286 -13.21 5.69 -23.75
CA ALA A 286 -13.90 5.46 -25.00
C ALA A 286 -15.30 6.12 -24.98
N VAL A 287 -16.06 5.95 -23.88
CA VAL A 287 -17.36 6.63 -23.71
C VAL A 287 -17.21 8.15 -23.76
N ILE A 288 -16.25 8.72 -23.02
CA ILE A 288 -16.03 10.18 -22.99
C ILE A 288 -15.64 10.71 -24.37
N ALA A 289 -14.77 10.01 -25.09
CA ALA A 289 -14.37 10.39 -26.44
C ALA A 289 -15.56 10.39 -27.41
N ALA A 290 -16.34 9.32 -27.41
CA ALA A 290 -17.54 9.21 -28.26
C ALA A 290 -18.61 10.26 -27.89
N LEU A 291 -18.78 10.57 -26.58
CA LEU A 291 -19.70 11.64 -26.14
C LEU A 291 -19.29 13.01 -26.69
N LYS A 292 -18.01 13.34 -26.71
CA LYS A 292 -17.52 14.64 -27.22
C LYS A 292 -17.86 14.84 -28.68
N GLU A 293 -17.79 13.78 -29.48
CA GLU A 293 -18.10 13.79 -30.91
C GLU A 293 -19.62 13.67 -31.23
N LEU A 294 -20.41 13.18 -30.27
CA LEU A 294 -21.84 12.93 -30.44
C LEU A 294 -22.60 14.25 -30.65
N GLN A 295 -23.31 14.38 -31.77
CA GLN A 295 -24.17 15.51 -32.07
C GLN A 295 -25.61 15.17 -31.73
N VAL A 296 -26.16 15.87 -30.74
CA VAL A 296 -27.54 15.67 -30.24
C VAL A 296 -28.09 17.04 -29.79
N ASP A 297 -29.42 17.14 -29.74
CA ASP A 297 -30.15 18.31 -29.26
C ASP A 297 -31.21 17.92 -28.20
N GLY A 298 -31.87 18.94 -27.65
CA GLY A 298 -32.94 18.77 -26.66
C GLY A 298 -32.54 17.89 -25.48
N ALA A 299 -33.42 16.98 -25.09
CA ALA A 299 -33.22 16.12 -23.92
C ALA A 299 -31.94 15.23 -24.03
N ALA A 300 -31.54 14.83 -25.23
CA ALA A 300 -30.32 14.06 -25.43
C ALA A 300 -29.06 14.90 -25.17
N ALA A 301 -29.07 16.21 -25.49
CA ALA A 301 -27.97 17.11 -25.18
C ALA A 301 -27.83 17.31 -23.65
N GLU A 302 -28.93 17.48 -22.93
CA GLU A 302 -28.90 17.60 -21.45
C GLU A 302 -28.33 16.33 -20.79
N LEU A 303 -28.67 15.14 -21.29
CA LEU A 303 -28.11 13.87 -20.80
C LEU A 303 -26.62 13.76 -21.09
N LYS A 304 -26.17 14.14 -22.31
CA LYS A 304 -24.76 14.20 -22.71
C LYS A 304 -23.98 15.09 -21.78
N ASP A 305 -24.43 16.31 -21.54
CA ASP A 305 -23.77 17.29 -20.69
C ASP A 305 -23.65 16.78 -19.25
N PHE A 306 -24.75 16.22 -18.69
CA PHE A 306 -24.72 15.62 -17.37
C PHE A 306 -23.68 14.49 -17.25
N ILE A 307 -23.60 13.60 -18.25
CA ILE A 307 -22.64 12.48 -18.22
C ILE A 307 -21.20 13.02 -18.32
N LEU A 308 -20.94 14.04 -19.14
CA LEU A 308 -19.62 14.66 -19.26
C LEU A 308 -19.18 15.35 -17.96
N GLU A 309 -20.07 16.11 -17.32
CA GLU A 309 -19.83 16.76 -16.01
C GLU A 309 -19.53 15.76 -14.89
N ASN A 310 -20.14 14.57 -14.96
CA ASN A 310 -19.98 13.50 -13.97
C ASN A 310 -19.14 12.32 -14.48
N SER A 311 -18.33 12.54 -15.50
CA SER A 311 -17.60 11.48 -16.21
C SER A 311 -16.60 10.71 -15.35
N GLU A 312 -16.13 11.30 -14.25
CA GLU A 312 -15.25 10.60 -13.29
C GLU A 312 -15.92 9.35 -12.68
N HIS A 313 -17.26 9.36 -12.55
CA HIS A 313 -18.03 8.24 -11.99
C HIS A 313 -18.25 7.09 -13.00
N LEU A 314 -17.92 7.28 -14.27
CA LEU A 314 -17.84 6.18 -15.22
C LEU A 314 -16.75 5.17 -14.85
N THR A 315 -15.65 5.62 -14.25
CA THR A 315 -14.55 4.74 -13.84
C THR A 315 -14.88 4.08 -12.51
N LYS A 316 -14.69 2.74 -12.42
CA LYS A 316 -14.83 2.02 -11.14
C LYS A 316 -13.77 2.52 -10.15
N LYS A 317 -14.21 3.04 -9.01
CA LYS A 317 -13.31 3.43 -7.93
C LYS A 317 -12.82 2.20 -7.17
N SER A 318 -11.60 2.28 -6.63
CA SER A 318 -11.03 1.33 -5.69
C SER A 318 -11.19 1.90 -4.29
N MET A 319 -12.06 1.29 -3.49
CA MET A 319 -12.48 1.84 -2.19
C MET A 319 -11.69 1.18 -1.08
N TRP A 320 -10.87 1.97 -0.38
CA TRP A 320 -10.03 1.47 0.71
C TRP A 320 -10.21 2.28 1.99
N MET A 321 -10.19 1.59 3.11
CA MET A 321 -9.94 2.19 4.41
C MET A 321 -8.71 1.56 5.03
N TYR A 322 -7.90 2.33 5.75
CA TYR A 322 -6.79 1.76 6.45
C TYR A 322 -6.35 2.55 7.68
N GLY A 323 -5.62 1.86 8.55
CA GLY A 323 -5.05 2.38 9.77
C GLY A 323 -4.25 1.32 10.50
N GLY A 324 -3.71 1.70 11.66
CA GLY A 324 -2.96 0.80 12.54
C GLY A 324 -3.84 -0.13 13.37
N ASP A 325 -3.17 -1.00 14.11
CA ASP A 325 -3.82 -1.96 15.01
C ASP A 325 -4.61 -1.31 16.16
N GLY A 326 -4.16 -0.19 16.69
CA GLY A 326 -4.91 0.57 17.72
C GLY A 326 -6.29 1.00 17.25
N TRP A 327 -6.43 1.35 15.96
CA TRP A 327 -7.74 1.57 15.34
C TRP A 327 -8.52 0.26 15.20
N ALA A 328 -7.97 -0.70 14.50
CA ALA A 328 -8.72 -1.87 14.04
C ALA A 328 -9.04 -2.87 15.14
N TYR A 329 -8.17 -3.03 16.14
CA TYR A 329 -8.35 -4.00 17.24
C TYR A 329 -9.04 -3.42 18.46
N ASP A 330 -8.96 -2.10 18.66
CA ASP A 330 -9.41 -1.42 19.86
C ASP A 330 -10.48 -0.37 19.59
N ILE A 331 -10.08 0.90 19.43
CA ILE A 331 -11.00 2.04 19.50
C ILE A 331 -11.97 2.12 18.32
N GLY A 332 -11.55 1.71 17.12
CA GLY A 332 -12.39 1.69 15.91
C GLY A 332 -13.04 0.34 15.64
N TYR A 333 -12.83 -0.69 16.47
CA TYR A 333 -13.28 -2.05 16.18
C TYR A 333 -14.79 -2.16 16.01
N GLY A 334 -15.60 -1.50 16.85
CA GLY A 334 -17.06 -1.56 16.73
C GLY A 334 -17.56 -1.01 15.39
N GLY A 335 -16.96 0.08 14.90
CA GLY A 335 -17.25 0.60 13.57
C GLY A 335 -16.77 -0.31 12.45
N LEU A 336 -15.57 -0.86 12.57
CA LEU A 336 -15.01 -1.80 11.61
C LEU A 336 -15.87 -3.07 11.49
N ASP A 337 -16.25 -3.65 12.61
CA ASP A 337 -17.14 -4.82 12.66
C ASP A 337 -18.47 -4.54 11.94
N HIS A 338 -19.11 -3.39 12.21
CA HIS A 338 -20.34 -2.98 11.54
C HIS A 338 -20.18 -2.83 10.02
N VAL A 339 -19.07 -2.24 9.57
CA VAL A 339 -18.77 -2.08 8.13
C VAL A 339 -18.56 -3.43 7.46
N LEU A 340 -17.79 -4.34 8.07
CA LEU A 340 -17.59 -5.70 7.58
C LEU A 340 -18.92 -6.47 7.53
N ALA A 341 -19.79 -6.28 8.53
CA ALA A 341 -21.12 -6.89 8.56
C ALA A 341 -22.07 -6.34 7.47
N SER A 342 -21.81 -5.15 6.91
CA SER A 342 -22.66 -4.52 5.90
C SER A 342 -22.71 -5.23 4.55
N GLY A 343 -21.73 -6.09 4.25
CA GLY A 343 -21.61 -6.80 2.96
C GLY A 343 -21.23 -5.91 1.76
N ARG A 344 -20.85 -4.64 1.97
CA ARG A 344 -20.51 -3.71 0.89
C ARG A 344 -19.11 -3.98 0.31
N ASP A 345 -18.93 -3.60 -0.96
CA ASP A 345 -17.65 -3.71 -1.67
C ASP A 345 -16.67 -2.64 -1.18
N VAL A 346 -15.96 -2.96 -0.10
CA VAL A 346 -14.96 -2.10 0.53
C VAL A 346 -13.77 -2.93 0.99
N ASN A 347 -12.58 -2.41 0.76
CA ASN A 347 -11.34 -3.05 1.18
C ASN A 347 -10.79 -2.39 2.44
N VAL A 348 -10.33 -3.21 3.37
CA VAL A 348 -9.70 -2.78 4.63
C VAL A 348 -8.27 -3.26 4.67
N LEU A 349 -7.31 -2.35 4.91
CA LEU A 349 -5.93 -2.69 5.23
C LEU A 349 -5.62 -2.28 6.66
N VAL A 350 -5.25 -3.25 7.49
CA VAL A 350 -4.73 -3.03 8.84
C VAL A 350 -3.22 -3.21 8.80
N VAL A 351 -2.47 -2.14 9.04
CA VAL A 351 -1.02 -2.22 9.24
C VAL A 351 -0.75 -2.47 10.72
N ASP A 352 -0.48 -3.74 11.03
CA ASP A 352 -0.38 -4.25 12.39
C ASP A 352 1.05 -4.11 12.92
N THR A 353 1.28 -3.06 13.70
CA THR A 353 2.53 -2.81 14.42
C THR A 353 2.52 -3.35 15.84
N GLU A 354 1.42 -3.99 16.24
CA GLU A 354 1.24 -4.62 17.56
C GLU A 354 1.31 -3.67 18.76
N VAL A 355 1.23 -2.35 18.52
CA VAL A 355 1.17 -1.29 19.53
C VAL A 355 0.49 -0.04 18.96
N TYR A 356 0.01 0.86 19.81
CA TYR A 356 -0.30 2.24 19.41
C TYR A 356 1.01 2.98 19.12
N SER A 357 1.54 2.83 17.91
CA SER A 357 2.90 3.29 17.57
C SER A 357 3.03 4.82 17.56
N ASN A 358 2.05 5.53 16.99
CA ASN A 358 2.10 6.99 16.82
C ASN A 358 2.03 7.75 18.15
N THR A 359 1.24 7.26 19.10
CA THR A 359 1.04 7.93 20.40
C THR A 359 2.13 7.62 21.40
N GLY A 360 3.05 6.69 21.11
CA GLY A 360 4.22 6.39 21.92
C GLY A 360 4.39 4.95 22.38
N GLY A 361 3.80 3.98 21.68
CA GLY A 361 4.04 2.56 21.93
C GLY A 361 3.19 1.97 23.06
N GLN A 362 1.94 2.43 23.24
CA GLN A 362 1.02 1.86 24.21
C GLN A 362 0.55 0.47 23.76
N SER A 363 0.28 -0.39 24.75
CA SER A 363 -0.28 -1.73 24.52
C SER A 363 -1.67 -1.62 23.88
N SER A 364 -1.88 -2.39 22.81
CA SER A 364 -3.18 -2.59 22.16
C SER A 364 -3.68 -4.02 22.39
N LYS A 365 -4.88 -4.36 21.87
CA LYS A 365 -5.35 -5.76 21.81
C LYS A 365 -4.59 -6.59 20.78
N ALA A 366 -3.82 -5.93 19.90
CA ALA A 366 -2.90 -6.58 18.98
C ALA A 366 -1.53 -6.90 19.59
N THR A 367 -1.20 -6.33 20.75
CA THR A 367 0.08 -6.59 21.42
C THR A 367 0.12 -8.04 21.91
N PRO A 368 1.15 -8.84 21.55
CA PRO A 368 1.26 -10.24 21.93
C PRO A 368 1.63 -10.45 23.40
N ILE A 369 1.44 -11.67 23.88
CA ILE A 369 1.89 -12.09 25.22
C ILE A 369 3.38 -11.84 25.39
N GLY A 370 3.78 -11.32 26.53
CA GLY A 370 5.16 -11.09 26.91
C GLY A 370 5.79 -9.84 26.30
N ALA A 371 5.16 -9.21 25.32
CA ALA A 371 5.68 -7.95 24.76
C ALA A 371 5.58 -6.79 25.76
N VAL A 372 6.68 -6.12 26.01
CA VAL A 372 6.73 -4.89 26.80
C VAL A 372 6.25 -3.72 25.94
N ALA A 373 5.34 -2.94 26.51
CA ALA A 373 4.80 -1.72 25.90
C ALA A 373 4.43 -0.72 27.00
N GLN A 374 4.10 0.52 26.63
CA GLN A 374 3.50 1.45 27.59
C GLN A 374 2.20 0.83 28.13
N PHE A 375 1.95 0.94 29.41
CA PHE A 375 0.91 0.26 30.21
C PHE A 375 1.02 -1.28 30.30
N ALA A 376 2.11 -1.86 29.81
CA ALA A 376 2.46 -3.27 29.95
C ALA A 376 3.96 -3.43 30.23
N ALA A 377 4.48 -2.72 31.24
CA ALA A 377 5.92 -2.71 31.59
C ALA A 377 6.45 -4.08 32.05
N GLY A 378 5.61 -4.90 32.67
CA GLY A 378 5.91 -6.29 33.06
C GLY A 378 5.57 -7.32 31.98
N GLY A 379 5.46 -6.92 30.72
CA GLY A 379 4.97 -7.76 29.64
C GLY A 379 3.44 -7.89 29.60
N LYS A 380 2.86 -7.95 28.40
CA LYS A 380 1.42 -8.14 28.26
C LYS A 380 1.00 -9.55 28.72
N PRO A 381 0.02 -9.68 29.64
CA PRO A 381 -0.35 -10.98 30.18
C PRO A 381 -1.41 -11.73 29.36
N THR A 382 -1.99 -11.11 28.31
CA THR A 382 -3.10 -11.69 27.56
C THR A 382 -2.74 -11.90 26.10
N VAL A 383 -3.38 -12.89 25.46
CA VAL A 383 -3.21 -13.21 24.04
C VAL A 383 -3.62 -12.06 23.13
N LYS A 384 -2.98 -11.98 21.97
CA LYS A 384 -3.37 -11.08 20.88
C LYS A 384 -4.77 -11.45 20.39
N LYS A 385 -5.66 -10.45 20.26
CA LYS A 385 -6.98 -10.62 19.65
C LYS A 385 -6.80 -11.14 18.21
N ASP A 386 -7.53 -12.18 17.85
CA ASP A 386 -7.52 -12.71 16.47
C ASP A 386 -8.57 -12.03 15.62
N LEU A 387 -8.20 -10.87 15.03
CA LEU A 387 -9.09 -10.07 14.19
C LEU A 387 -9.52 -10.83 12.93
N GLY A 388 -8.62 -11.64 12.37
CA GLY A 388 -8.90 -12.43 11.16
C GLY A 388 -9.95 -13.50 11.43
N MET A 389 -9.82 -14.26 12.52
CA MET A 389 -10.81 -15.28 12.91
C MET A 389 -12.18 -14.66 13.20
N LEU A 390 -12.22 -13.49 13.86
CA LEU A 390 -13.47 -12.78 14.11
C LEU A 390 -14.15 -12.40 12.79
N ALA A 391 -13.41 -11.84 11.82
CA ALA A 391 -13.95 -11.50 10.52
C ALA A 391 -14.39 -12.73 9.71
N MET A 392 -13.62 -13.83 9.75
CA MET A 392 -13.96 -15.08 9.07
C MET A 392 -15.25 -15.71 9.60
N SER A 393 -15.63 -15.44 10.85
CA SER A 393 -16.87 -15.97 11.46
C SER A 393 -18.15 -15.53 10.73
N TYR A 394 -18.12 -14.40 10.01
CA TYR A 394 -19.22 -13.96 9.15
C TYR A 394 -19.41 -14.86 7.91
N GLY A 395 -18.39 -15.57 7.47
CA GLY A 395 -18.46 -16.53 6.38
C GLY A 395 -18.48 -15.97 4.96
N TYR A 396 -18.68 -14.63 4.80
CA TYR A 396 -18.73 -13.93 3.51
C TYR A 396 -17.72 -12.79 3.38
N ILE A 397 -16.84 -12.59 4.35
CA ILE A 397 -15.78 -11.58 4.30
C ILE A 397 -14.51 -12.23 3.74
N TYR A 398 -13.90 -11.61 2.72
CA TYR A 398 -12.56 -12.01 2.31
C TYR A 398 -11.55 -11.58 3.37
N VAL A 399 -10.70 -12.50 3.82
CA VAL A 399 -9.68 -12.21 4.85
C VAL A 399 -8.32 -12.70 4.40
N ALA A 400 -7.29 -11.86 4.56
CA ALA A 400 -5.90 -12.28 4.35
C ALA A 400 -5.00 -11.76 5.46
N GLN A 401 -4.05 -12.59 5.89
CA GLN A 401 -2.96 -12.20 6.78
C GLN A 401 -1.65 -12.31 6.02
N VAL A 402 -0.91 -11.19 5.95
CA VAL A 402 0.21 -11.02 5.03
C VAL A 402 1.45 -10.44 5.72
N ALA A 403 2.63 -10.64 5.11
CA ALA A 403 3.88 -10.00 5.54
C ALA A 403 4.76 -9.73 4.32
N LEU A 404 4.99 -8.46 3.98
CA LEU A 404 5.66 -7.99 2.77
C LEU A 404 7.06 -8.61 2.61
N GLY A 405 7.85 -8.64 3.68
CA GLY A 405 9.20 -9.20 3.66
C GLY A 405 9.26 -10.73 3.65
N ALA A 406 8.15 -11.42 3.98
CA ALA A 406 8.11 -12.88 4.05
C ALA A 406 7.71 -13.51 2.72
N ASP A 407 6.58 -13.10 2.15
CA ASP A 407 6.10 -13.59 0.87
C ASP A 407 5.46 -12.45 0.03
N PRO A 408 6.25 -11.76 -0.79
CA PRO A 408 5.77 -10.70 -1.67
C PRO A 408 4.69 -11.15 -2.67
N ASN A 409 4.76 -12.41 -3.12
CA ASN A 409 3.79 -12.94 -4.10
C ASN A 409 2.43 -13.19 -3.45
N GLN A 410 2.42 -13.71 -2.20
CA GLN A 410 1.20 -13.90 -1.42
C GLN A 410 0.53 -12.54 -1.16
N LEU A 411 1.28 -11.50 -0.79
CA LEU A 411 0.75 -10.16 -0.59
C LEU A 411 0.10 -9.60 -1.86
N ILE A 412 0.80 -9.65 -3.01
CA ILE A 412 0.24 -9.17 -4.29
C ILE A 412 -1.01 -9.95 -4.66
N LYS A 413 -1.02 -11.26 -4.44
CA LYS A 413 -2.19 -12.10 -4.67
C LYS A 413 -3.35 -11.73 -3.77
N ALA A 414 -3.11 -11.52 -2.48
CA ALA A 414 -4.13 -11.10 -1.52
C ALA A 414 -4.75 -9.74 -1.90
N LEU A 415 -3.93 -8.76 -2.27
CA LEU A 415 -4.41 -7.45 -2.74
C LEU A 415 -5.26 -7.57 -4.02
N LYS A 416 -4.85 -8.42 -4.96
CA LYS A 416 -5.59 -8.68 -6.20
C LYS A 416 -6.93 -9.38 -5.94
N GLU A 417 -6.94 -10.37 -5.06
CA GLU A 417 -8.15 -11.11 -4.68
C GLU A 417 -9.14 -10.18 -3.94
N ALA A 418 -8.65 -9.37 -3.00
CA ALA A 418 -9.47 -8.39 -2.26
C ALA A 418 -10.15 -7.38 -3.19
N GLU A 419 -9.41 -6.79 -4.13
CA GLU A 419 -9.94 -5.82 -5.09
C GLU A 419 -10.95 -6.43 -6.09
N ALA A 420 -10.81 -7.72 -6.37
CA ALA A 420 -11.72 -8.43 -7.26
C ALA A 420 -12.97 -8.96 -6.54
N TYR A 421 -12.90 -9.13 -5.23
CA TYR A 421 -13.98 -9.66 -4.41
C TYR A 421 -15.15 -8.66 -4.34
N LYS A 422 -16.38 -9.15 -4.56
CA LYS A 422 -17.60 -8.33 -4.48
C LYS A 422 -18.20 -8.43 -3.08
N GLY A 423 -17.63 -7.66 -2.17
CA GLY A 423 -18.00 -7.64 -0.76
C GLY A 423 -16.85 -7.11 0.08
N PRO A 424 -16.99 -7.10 1.41
CA PRO A 424 -15.97 -6.57 2.29
C PRO A 424 -14.73 -7.47 2.32
N SER A 425 -13.57 -6.84 2.27
CA SER A 425 -12.27 -7.51 2.35
C SER A 425 -11.45 -6.95 3.49
N LEU A 426 -10.78 -7.82 4.26
CA LEU A 426 -9.89 -7.45 5.35
C LEU A 426 -8.49 -8.04 5.11
N ILE A 427 -7.49 -7.17 5.00
CA ILE A 427 -6.08 -7.55 4.93
C ILE A 427 -5.38 -7.08 6.19
N ILE A 428 -4.74 -8.02 6.91
CA ILE A 428 -3.97 -7.77 8.12
C ILE A 428 -2.50 -7.94 7.77
N ALA A 429 -1.75 -6.84 7.80
CA ALA A 429 -0.38 -6.76 7.32
C ALA A 429 0.60 -6.56 8.48
N TYR A 430 1.51 -7.50 8.71
CA TYR A 430 2.56 -7.34 9.72
C TYR A 430 3.50 -6.20 9.32
N ALA A 431 3.60 -5.20 10.17
CA ALA A 431 4.37 -3.99 9.94
C ALA A 431 5.44 -3.79 11.02
N PRO A 432 6.69 -4.26 10.82
CA PRO A 432 7.76 -4.01 11.77
C PRO A 432 7.93 -2.52 12.08
N CYS A 433 7.98 -2.19 13.36
CA CYS A 433 8.00 -0.83 13.87
C CYS A 433 9.26 -0.57 14.71
N ILE A 434 9.69 0.68 14.78
CA ILE A 434 10.78 1.11 15.66
C ILE A 434 10.50 0.77 17.14
N ASN A 435 9.22 0.73 17.53
CA ASN A 435 8.80 0.33 18.88
C ASN A 435 9.08 -1.15 19.20
N HIS A 436 9.27 -2.03 18.21
CA HIS A 436 9.69 -3.40 18.46
C HIS A 436 11.11 -3.48 19.00
N GLY A 437 11.96 -2.49 18.67
CA GLY A 437 13.36 -2.48 19.07
C GLY A 437 14.14 -3.62 18.42
N ILE A 438 14.04 -3.76 17.10
CA ILE A 438 14.78 -4.77 16.32
C ILE A 438 16.27 -4.57 16.57
N SER A 439 16.92 -5.53 17.22
CA SER A 439 18.32 -5.43 17.67
C SER A 439 19.31 -5.21 16.52
N LYS A 440 19.00 -5.71 15.33
CA LYS A 440 19.78 -5.50 14.10
C LYS A 440 19.46 -4.18 13.39
N GLY A 441 18.58 -3.34 13.96
CA GLY A 441 18.15 -2.06 13.40
C GLY A 441 17.11 -2.17 12.28
N MET A 442 16.49 -1.04 11.97
CA MET A 442 15.36 -0.95 11.00
C MET A 442 15.77 -1.23 9.55
N ALA A 443 17.04 -1.27 9.21
CA ALA A 443 17.51 -1.79 7.92
C ALA A 443 17.05 -3.24 7.67
N ASN A 444 16.79 -3.98 8.74
CA ASN A 444 16.35 -5.36 8.71
C ASN A 444 14.84 -5.53 8.87
N ALA A 445 14.03 -4.47 8.83
CA ALA A 445 12.58 -4.55 9.05
C ALA A 445 11.88 -5.61 8.19
N GLN A 446 12.21 -5.71 6.90
CA GLN A 446 11.63 -6.71 6.02
C GLN A 446 12.19 -8.12 6.24
N LEU A 447 13.45 -8.23 6.69
CA LEU A 447 14.00 -9.51 7.14
C LEU A 447 13.33 -9.96 8.43
N GLU A 448 13.06 -9.05 9.38
CA GLU A 448 12.33 -9.34 10.61
C GLU A 448 10.93 -9.88 10.33
N ALA A 449 10.20 -9.28 9.38
CA ALA A 449 8.92 -9.80 8.93
C ALA A 449 9.02 -11.24 8.39
N LYS A 450 10.10 -11.56 7.68
CA LYS A 450 10.35 -12.92 7.20
C LYS A 450 10.68 -13.88 8.37
N LEU A 451 11.51 -13.47 9.30
CA LEU A 451 11.88 -14.27 10.48
C LEU A 451 10.65 -14.54 11.36
N ALA A 452 9.76 -13.55 11.53
CA ALA A 452 8.50 -13.72 12.24
C ALA A 452 7.65 -14.87 11.67
N VAL A 453 7.57 -14.95 10.33
CA VAL A 453 6.83 -16.04 9.67
C VAL A 453 7.56 -17.37 9.81
N GLN A 454 8.89 -17.38 9.64
CA GLN A 454 9.68 -18.61 9.76
C GLN A 454 9.73 -19.17 11.18
N ALA A 455 9.59 -18.32 12.20
CA ALA A 455 9.51 -18.73 13.59
C ALA A 455 8.08 -19.15 14.03
N GLY A 456 7.08 -19.01 13.16
CA GLY A 456 5.68 -19.27 13.53
C GLY A 456 5.08 -18.20 14.46
N TYR A 457 5.70 -17.04 14.52
CA TYR A 457 5.18 -15.88 15.25
C TYR A 457 4.05 -15.18 14.46
N TRP A 458 4.18 -15.07 13.16
CA TRP A 458 3.19 -14.55 12.24
C TRP A 458 2.85 -15.61 11.19
N HIS A 459 1.55 -15.78 10.88
CA HIS A 459 1.09 -16.77 9.92
C HIS A 459 0.50 -16.11 8.68
N LEU A 460 0.84 -16.62 7.51
CA LEU A 460 0.27 -16.18 6.24
C LEU A 460 -0.90 -17.09 5.87
N TYR A 461 -2.07 -16.50 5.60
CA TYR A 461 -3.23 -17.22 5.13
C TYR A 461 -4.17 -16.32 4.32
N ARG A 462 -5.08 -16.94 3.59
CA ARG A 462 -6.19 -16.29 2.91
C ARG A 462 -7.46 -17.09 3.16
N PHE A 463 -8.56 -16.36 3.35
CA PHE A 463 -9.90 -16.93 3.39
C PHE A 463 -10.71 -16.26 2.28
N ASN A 464 -11.03 -17.03 1.24
CA ASN A 464 -11.81 -16.56 0.09
C ASN A 464 -13.18 -17.23 0.05
N PRO A 465 -14.26 -16.54 0.42
CA PRO A 465 -15.61 -17.12 0.44
C PRO A 465 -16.08 -17.64 -0.90
N ASP A 466 -15.61 -17.09 -2.03
CA ASP A 466 -16.02 -17.52 -3.37
C ASP A 466 -15.59 -18.96 -3.70
N LEU A 467 -14.54 -19.46 -3.07
CA LEU A 467 -14.12 -20.86 -3.22
C LEU A 467 -15.19 -21.86 -2.76
N LYS A 468 -16.05 -21.48 -1.79
CA LYS A 468 -17.18 -22.31 -1.38
C LYS A 468 -18.15 -22.56 -2.52
N LYS A 469 -18.34 -21.58 -3.42
CA LYS A 469 -19.20 -21.71 -4.59
C LYS A 469 -18.65 -22.73 -5.60
N GLU A 470 -17.34 -22.97 -5.54
CA GLU A 470 -16.64 -23.96 -6.36
C GLU A 470 -16.50 -25.33 -5.65
N GLY A 471 -17.08 -25.50 -4.46
CA GLY A 471 -16.94 -26.70 -3.64
C GLY A 471 -15.53 -26.90 -3.06
N LYS A 472 -14.74 -25.83 -2.94
CA LYS A 472 -13.39 -25.83 -2.40
C LYS A 472 -13.37 -25.27 -0.98
N ASN A 473 -12.35 -25.68 -0.19
CA ASN A 473 -12.11 -25.05 1.10
C ASN A 473 -11.78 -23.55 0.93
N PRO A 474 -12.50 -22.65 1.59
CA PRO A 474 -12.24 -21.22 1.51
C PRO A 474 -10.95 -20.80 2.22
N PHE A 475 -10.47 -21.58 3.21
CA PHE A 475 -9.28 -21.26 3.97
C PHE A 475 -8.03 -21.88 3.33
N ILE A 476 -7.03 -21.04 3.07
CA ILE A 476 -5.75 -21.42 2.48
C ILE A 476 -4.65 -20.97 3.43
N LEU A 477 -3.93 -21.93 4.02
CA LEU A 477 -2.74 -21.66 4.82
C LEU A 477 -1.54 -21.50 3.88
N ASP A 478 -1.07 -20.27 3.71
CA ASP A 478 0.08 -19.96 2.85
C ASP A 478 1.42 -20.16 3.59
N SER A 479 1.44 -20.09 4.93
CA SER A 479 2.62 -20.39 5.74
C SER A 479 2.97 -21.87 5.70
N LYS A 480 4.28 -22.13 5.63
CA LYS A 480 4.86 -23.46 5.85
C LYS A 480 5.05 -23.73 7.35
N GLU A 481 5.40 -24.96 7.69
CA GLU A 481 5.84 -25.32 9.07
C GLU A 481 6.97 -24.39 9.51
N PRO A 482 6.95 -23.90 10.77
CA PRO A 482 8.04 -23.10 11.31
C PRO A 482 9.38 -23.83 11.25
N THR A 483 10.42 -23.09 10.89
CA THR A 483 11.77 -23.62 10.70
C THR A 483 12.80 -22.97 11.63
N LEU A 484 12.42 -21.87 12.30
CA LEU A 484 13.27 -21.15 13.26
C LEU A 484 12.74 -21.34 14.68
N ASP A 485 13.64 -21.22 15.65
CA ASP A 485 13.25 -21.21 17.06
C ASP A 485 12.47 -19.93 17.39
N PHE A 486 11.32 -20.12 18.04
CA PHE A 486 10.42 -19.03 18.40
C PHE A 486 11.05 -18.06 19.42
N ASN A 487 11.76 -18.60 20.42
CA ASN A 487 12.38 -17.78 21.47
C ASN A 487 13.60 -17.02 20.93
N GLU A 488 14.35 -17.62 20.00
CA GLU A 488 15.45 -16.92 19.32
C GLU A 488 14.93 -15.70 18.56
N PHE A 489 13.79 -15.84 17.87
CA PHE A 489 13.13 -14.70 17.21
C PHE A 489 12.75 -13.62 18.24
N LEU A 490 12.08 -13.99 19.35
CA LEU A 490 11.67 -13.03 20.36
C LEU A 490 12.85 -12.24 20.94
N MET A 491 13.98 -12.91 21.18
CA MET A 491 15.19 -12.25 21.71
C MET A 491 15.86 -11.31 20.73
N GLY A 492 15.50 -11.35 19.48
CA GLY A 492 15.87 -10.38 18.44
C GLY A 492 15.20 -9.00 18.61
N GLU A 493 14.16 -8.91 19.42
CA GLU A 493 13.40 -7.66 19.66
C GLU A 493 13.53 -7.20 21.13
N VAL A 494 13.85 -5.92 21.33
CA VAL A 494 14.04 -5.34 22.68
C VAL A 494 12.77 -5.45 23.54
N ARG A 495 11.57 -5.39 22.94
CA ARG A 495 10.31 -5.50 23.67
C ARG A 495 10.14 -6.85 24.40
N TYR A 496 10.88 -7.90 24.04
CA TYR A 496 10.94 -9.19 24.75
C TYR A 496 12.25 -9.34 25.54
N ALA A 497 13.38 -9.01 24.95
CA ALA A 497 14.68 -9.11 25.60
C ALA A 497 14.76 -8.24 26.88
N SER A 498 14.08 -7.09 26.91
CA SER A 498 14.00 -6.24 28.09
C SER A 498 13.19 -6.91 29.22
N LEU A 499 12.13 -7.63 28.90
CA LEU A 499 11.33 -8.36 29.90
C LEU A 499 12.19 -9.38 30.66
N VAL A 500 12.96 -10.19 29.92
CA VAL A 500 13.86 -11.19 30.50
C VAL A 500 14.86 -10.56 31.49
N ARG A 501 15.35 -9.38 31.15
CA ARG A 501 16.32 -8.66 31.99
C ARG A 501 15.68 -8.00 33.21
N THR A 502 14.47 -7.44 33.06
CA THR A 502 13.84 -6.59 34.08
C THR A 502 12.92 -7.39 35.01
N PHE A 503 12.23 -8.40 34.47
CA PHE A 503 11.26 -9.23 35.17
C PHE A 503 11.45 -10.73 34.82
N PRO A 504 12.58 -11.36 35.20
CA PRO A 504 12.95 -12.70 34.73
C PRO A 504 11.93 -13.78 35.08
N GLU A 505 11.35 -13.78 36.27
CA GLU A 505 10.33 -14.76 36.70
C GLU A 505 9.04 -14.61 35.85
N THR A 506 8.60 -13.39 35.62
CA THR A 506 7.45 -13.11 34.73
C THR A 506 7.74 -13.49 33.29
N ALA A 507 8.96 -13.21 32.81
CA ALA A 507 9.40 -13.56 31.47
C ALA A 507 9.34 -15.07 31.20
N GLU A 508 9.82 -15.90 32.16
CA GLU A 508 9.80 -17.35 32.04
C GLU A 508 8.37 -17.89 31.77
N VAL A 509 7.39 -17.35 32.51
CA VAL A 509 5.99 -17.75 32.36
C VAL A 509 5.42 -17.25 31.04
N LEU A 510 5.51 -15.92 30.76
CA LEU A 510 4.86 -15.31 29.61
C LEU A 510 5.46 -15.74 28.26
N LEU A 511 6.78 -15.95 28.17
CA LEU A 511 7.41 -16.40 26.95
C LEU A 511 7.09 -17.86 26.64
N LYS A 512 6.94 -18.69 27.67
CA LYS A 512 6.45 -20.07 27.52
C LYS A 512 5.01 -20.08 26.99
N GLU A 513 4.12 -19.31 27.61
CA GLU A 513 2.73 -19.17 27.14
C GLU A 513 2.66 -18.62 25.70
N ALA A 514 3.50 -17.65 25.34
CA ALA A 514 3.58 -17.11 23.98
C ALA A 514 3.95 -18.19 22.96
N ALA A 515 4.95 -19.03 23.28
CA ALA A 515 5.38 -20.13 22.42
C ALA A 515 4.31 -21.21 22.25
N GLU A 516 3.62 -21.58 23.34
CA GLU A 516 2.50 -22.52 23.32
C GLU A 516 1.34 -21.97 22.49
N ASN A 517 0.96 -20.71 22.69
CA ASN A 517 -0.11 -20.04 21.93
C ASN A 517 0.21 -19.98 20.42
N ALA A 518 1.46 -19.72 20.04
CA ALA A 518 1.87 -19.70 18.63
C ALA A 518 1.72 -21.09 17.97
N LYS A 519 2.10 -22.16 18.68
CA LYS A 519 1.94 -23.56 18.22
C LYS A 519 0.47 -23.94 18.07
N ASP A 520 -0.36 -23.60 19.05
CA ASP A 520 -1.80 -23.90 19.04
C ASP A 520 -2.52 -23.15 17.90
N LYS A 521 -2.12 -21.91 17.68
CA LYS A 521 -2.65 -21.10 16.60
C LYS A 521 -2.31 -21.67 15.22
N TYR A 522 -1.05 -22.07 15.01
CA TYR A 522 -0.64 -22.74 13.77
C TYR A 522 -1.39 -24.05 13.55
N ALA A 523 -1.51 -24.89 14.60
CA ALA A 523 -2.24 -26.15 14.53
C ALA A 523 -3.74 -25.94 14.20
N SER A 524 -4.34 -24.88 14.72
CA SER A 524 -5.73 -24.50 14.44
C SER A 524 -5.89 -24.08 12.97
N TYR A 525 -5.00 -23.26 12.43
CA TYR A 525 -5.02 -22.87 11.03
C TYR A 525 -4.77 -24.05 10.08
N LYS A 526 -3.90 -24.98 10.46
CA LYS A 526 -3.66 -26.22 9.70
C LYS A 526 -4.93 -27.08 9.61
N LYS A 527 -5.65 -27.25 10.72
CA LYS A 527 -6.94 -27.96 10.73
C LYS A 527 -7.98 -27.28 9.84
N LEU A 528 -8.05 -25.93 9.83
CA LEU A 528 -8.94 -25.19 8.95
C LEU A 528 -8.60 -25.40 7.47
N ALA A 529 -7.32 -25.52 7.14
CA ALA A 529 -6.87 -25.74 5.76
C ALA A 529 -7.12 -27.19 5.27
N GLU A 530 -7.24 -28.16 6.20
CA GLU A 530 -7.50 -29.58 5.92
C GLU A 530 -8.99 -29.93 5.93
N ALA A 531 -9.87 -29.04 6.44
CA ALA A 531 -11.31 -29.24 6.53
C ALA A 531 -11.98 -28.96 5.17
#